data_3aa922fc4d9fc7651ec107d45e52a04d
#
_entry.id   3aa922fc4d9fc7651ec107d45e52a04d
#
_cell.length_a   1.000
_cell.length_b   1.000
_cell.length_c   1.000
_cell.angle_alpha   90.00
_cell.angle_beta   90.00
_cell.angle_gamma   90.00
#
_symmetry.space_group_name_H-M   'P 1'
#
loop_
_entity.id
_entity.type
_entity.pdbx_description
1 polymer ?
#
loop_
_entity_poly.entity_id
_entity_poly.type
_entity_poly.pdbx_seq_one_letter_code
_entity_poly.pdbx_strand_id
1 'polypeptide(L)'
;MHIRPGTPDDVPAVLAMFDSAVAWLAARGRTGQWGDQPFTGNPRRTDQVTRWAHGGGMRIAERDGLPAGCVVLGDAHDYVTPAPEPELYVQALVIDRRHAGHDVGRALLDHAAGQARERGLNLLRVDCYAGDDGRLVAYYESCGFTRQAPFTVGEWPGMLLHRRP
;
A
#
# COMPACT_ATOMS: atom_id res chain seq x y z
N MET A 1 -13.69 2.30 -12.94
CA MET A 1 -12.27 2.22 -12.52
C MET A 1 -11.65 0.99 -13.15
N HIS A 2 -10.51 1.15 -13.77
CA HIS A 2 -9.78 0.05 -14.40
C HIS A 2 -8.52 -0.26 -13.61
N ILE A 3 -8.25 -1.53 -13.31
CA ILE A 3 -7.02 -1.96 -12.63
C ILE A 3 -6.24 -2.85 -13.59
N ARG A 4 -4.97 -2.49 -13.81
CA ARG A 4 -4.08 -3.18 -14.74
C ARG A 4 -2.73 -3.50 -14.07
N PRO A 5 -1.96 -4.45 -14.65
CA PRO A 5 -0.57 -4.63 -14.23
C PRO A 5 0.23 -3.33 -14.39
N GLY A 6 1.10 -3.05 -13.41
CA GLY A 6 2.06 -1.96 -13.49
C GLY A 6 3.30 -2.38 -14.27
N THR A 7 3.97 -1.41 -14.86
CA THR A 7 5.21 -1.59 -15.64
C THR A 7 6.26 -0.59 -15.17
N PRO A 8 7.54 -0.74 -15.58
CA PRO A 8 8.57 0.27 -15.29
C PRO A 8 8.22 1.69 -15.76
N ASP A 9 7.38 1.81 -16.79
CA ASP A 9 6.90 3.12 -17.26
C ASP A 9 6.00 3.84 -16.25
N ASP A 10 5.45 3.12 -15.27
CA ASP A 10 4.59 3.68 -14.22
C ASP A 10 5.39 4.26 -13.04
N VAL A 11 6.70 4.04 -12.97
CA VAL A 11 7.53 4.50 -11.85
C VAL A 11 7.37 6.00 -11.56
N PRO A 12 7.45 6.89 -12.56
CA PRO A 12 7.25 8.33 -12.29
C PRO A 12 5.87 8.65 -11.71
N ALA A 13 4.81 8.00 -12.21
CA ALA A 13 3.45 8.21 -11.70
C ALA A 13 3.30 7.73 -10.26
N VAL A 14 3.88 6.57 -9.92
CA VAL A 14 3.83 6.03 -8.55
C VAL A 14 4.63 6.91 -7.58
N LEU A 15 5.80 7.40 -7.98
CA LEU A 15 6.55 8.38 -7.17
C LEU A 15 5.73 9.65 -6.93
N ALA A 16 5.03 10.15 -7.96
CA ALA A 16 4.17 11.31 -7.81
C ALA A 16 2.98 11.06 -6.87
N MET A 17 2.42 9.85 -6.85
CA MET A 17 1.39 9.46 -5.88
C MET A 17 1.91 9.56 -4.45
N PHE A 18 3.10 9.02 -4.17
CA PHE A 18 3.74 9.12 -2.85
C PHE A 18 4.04 10.57 -2.50
N ASP A 19 4.54 11.36 -3.43
CA ASP A 19 4.83 12.79 -3.19
C ASP A 19 3.56 13.54 -2.81
N SER A 20 2.44 13.28 -3.47
CA SER A 20 1.15 13.90 -3.14
C SER A 20 0.67 13.52 -1.75
N ALA A 21 0.84 12.25 -1.35
CA ALA A 21 0.46 11.76 -0.04
C ALA A 21 1.34 12.33 1.07
N VAL A 22 2.66 12.38 0.87
CA VAL A 22 3.61 12.97 1.82
C VAL A 22 3.29 14.45 2.04
N ALA A 23 3.09 15.21 0.96
CA ALA A 23 2.76 16.64 1.05
C ALA A 23 1.45 16.87 1.81
N TRP A 24 0.43 16.06 1.55
CA TRP A 24 -0.86 16.14 2.22
C TRP A 24 -0.75 15.84 3.72
N LEU A 25 0.00 14.80 4.10
CA LEU A 25 0.24 14.44 5.49
C LEU A 25 1.08 15.50 6.21
N ALA A 26 2.17 15.98 5.60
CA ALA A 26 3.06 16.99 6.17
C ALA A 26 2.31 18.30 6.44
N ALA A 27 1.43 18.73 5.54
CA ALA A 27 0.60 19.92 5.72
C ALA A 27 -0.33 19.82 6.95
N ARG A 28 -0.57 18.62 7.47
CA ARG A 28 -1.38 18.33 8.66
C ARG A 28 -0.55 17.97 9.88
N GLY A 29 0.77 18.15 9.81
CA GLY A 29 1.70 17.80 10.89
C GLY A 29 1.85 16.29 11.10
N ARG A 30 1.47 15.46 10.12
CA ARG A 30 1.50 13.99 10.21
C ARG A 30 2.69 13.45 9.43
N THR A 31 3.87 13.49 10.03
CA THR A 31 5.12 13.09 9.39
C THR A 31 5.61 11.70 9.81
N GLY A 32 4.85 11.00 10.66
CA GLY A 32 5.27 9.71 11.23
C GLY A 32 5.25 8.56 10.23
N GLN A 33 4.32 8.57 9.28
CA GLN A 33 4.15 7.46 8.34
C GLN A 33 5.28 7.41 7.30
N TRP A 34 5.51 8.50 6.58
CA TRP A 34 6.47 8.58 5.46
C TRP A 34 7.41 9.78 5.53
N GLY A 35 7.49 10.47 6.66
CA GLY A 35 8.30 11.68 6.80
C GLY A 35 7.65 12.89 6.12
N ASP A 36 8.49 13.89 5.79
CA ASP A 36 8.07 15.17 5.21
C ASP A 36 8.77 15.50 3.88
N GLN A 37 9.62 14.59 3.39
CA GLN A 37 10.35 14.78 2.13
C GLN A 37 9.73 13.99 0.99
N PRO A 38 9.73 14.52 -0.25
CA PRO A 38 9.21 13.80 -1.40
C PRO A 38 9.99 12.52 -1.67
N PHE A 39 9.34 11.54 -2.30
CA PHE A 39 9.98 10.32 -2.79
C PHE A 39 10.80 10.61 -4.04
N THR A 40 10.28 11.45 -4.93
CA THR A 40 10.99 11.87 -6.14
C THR A 40 12.31 12.56 -5.77
N GLY A 41 13.40 12.15 -6.39
CA GLY A 41 14.74 12.66 -6.11
C GLY A 41 15.45 11.96 -4.94
N ASN A 42 14.78 11.04 -4.23
CA ASN A 42 15.40 10.20 -3.20
C ASN A 42 15.81 8.87 -3.84
N PRO A 43 17.14 8.57 -3.96
CA PRO A 43 17.60 7.36 -4.65
C PRO A 43 17.06 6.07 -4.05
N ARG A 44 17.00 5.97 -2.72
CA ARG A 44 16.50 4.78 -2.01
C ARG A 44 15.02 4.53 -2.33
N ARG A 45 14.20 5.59 -2.35
CA ARG A 45 12.78 5.51 -2.65
C ARG A 45 12.53 5.19 -4.13
N THR A 46 13.28 5.83 -5.01
CA THR A 46 13.22 5.56 -6.45
C THR A 46 13.59 4.11 -6.76
N ASP A 47 14.66 3.58 -6.15
CA ASP A 47 15.07 2.19 -6.31
C ASP A 47 14.00 1.22 -5.80
N GLN A 48 13.36 1.53 -4.67
CA GLN A 48 12.28 0.71 -4.13
C GLN A 48 11.10 0.61 -5.10
N VAL A 49 10.62 1.74 -5.61
CA VAL A 49 9.51 1.76 -6.57
C VAL A 49 9.90 1.05 -7.87
N THR A 50 11.11 1.24 -8.33
CA THR A 50 11.65 0.55 -9.52
C THR A 50 11.66 -0.96 -9.34
N ARG A 51 12.10 -1.46 -8.19
CA ARG A 51 12.06 -2.90 -7.87
C ARG A 51 10.63 -3.43 -7.86
N TRP A 52 9.69 -2.71 -7.31
CA TRP A 52 8.28 -3.09 -7.35
C TRP A 52 7.75 -3.20 -8.78
N ALA A 53 8.11 -2.24 -9.63
CA ALA A 53 7.67 -2.24 -11.03
C ALA A 53 8.21 -3.43 -11.82
N HIS A 54 9.43 -3.89 -11.51
CA HIS A 54 10.05 -5.07 -12.14
C HIS A 54 9.60 -6.39 -11.52
N GLY A 55 9.08 -6.38 -10.31
CA GLY A 55 8.75 -7.60 -9.55
C GLY A 55 7.48 -8.31 -9.97
N GLY A 56 6.66 -7.72 -10.83
CA GLY A 56 5.41 -8.32 -11.33
C GLY A 56 4.20 -8.18 -10.41
N GLY A 57 4.37 -7.66 -9.18
CA GLY A 57 3.28 -7.51 -8.20
C GLY A 57 2.57 -6.16 -8.21
N MET A 58 3.06 -5.21 -9.01
CA MET A 58 2.46 -3.88 -9.07
C MET A 58 1.15 -3.88 -9.86
N ARG A 59 0.13 -3.22 -9.32
CA ARG A 59 -1.15 -2.98 -9.99
C ARG A 59 -1.48 -1.50 -9.91
N ILE A 60 -1.91 -0.93 -11.03
CA ILE A 60 -2.28 0.49 -11.16
C ILE A 60 -3.80 0.58 -11.33
N ALA A 61 -4.44 1.38 -10.50
CA ALA A 61 -5.83 1.78 -10.70
C ALA A 61 -5.87 3.06 -11.52
N GLU A 62 -6.70 3.07 -12.56
CA GLU A 62 -6.91 4.22 -13.42
C GLU A 62 -8.34 4.74 -13.26
N ARG A 63 -8.48 6.07 -13.19
CA ARG A 63 -9.74 6.79 -13.28
C ARG A 63 -9.63 7.80 -14.40
N ASP A 64 -10.64 7.81 -15.28
CA ASP A 64 -10.67 8.72 -16.44
C ASP A 64 -9.39 8.67 -17.29
N GLY A 65 -8.82 7.45 -17.41
CA GLY A 65 -7.58 7.22 -18.18
C GLY A 65 -6.29 7.66 -17.50
N LEU A 66 -6.35 8.08 -16.22
CA LEU A 66 -5.18 8.56 -15.48
C LEU A 66 -4.85 7.63 -14.29
N PRO A 67 -3.55 7.38 -14.00
CA PRO A 67 -3.17 6.66 -12.80
C PRO A 67 -3.66 7.36 -11.54
N ALA A 68 -4.42 6.63 -10.70
CA ALA A 68 -5.07 7.15 -9.52
C ALA A 68 -4.57 6.52 -8.22
N GLY A 69 -4.03 5.31 -8.30
CA GLY A 69 -3.50 4.60 -7.15
C GLY A 69 -2.69 3.38 -7.56
N CYS A 70 -1.94 2.85 -6.61
CA CYS A 70 -1.07 1.70 -6.80
C CYS A 70 -1.13 0.78 -5.59
N VAL A 71 -1.21 -0.52 -5.84
CA VAL A 71 -0.97 -1.57 -4.85
C VAL A 71 0.17 -2.46 -5.34
N VAL A 72 1.03 -2.88 -4.42
CA VAL A 72 2.12 -3.82 -4.71
C VAL A 72 1.88 -5.10 -3.91
N LEU A 73 1.80 -6.21 -4.61
CA LEU A 73 1.52 -7.52 -4.05
C LEU A 73 2.77 -8.40 -4.12
N GLY A 74 3.01 -9.19 -3.09
CA GLY A 74 4.18 -10.08 -3.06
C GLY A 74 4.30 -10.82 -1.74
N ASP A 75 5.55 -11.04 -1.33
CA ASP A 75 5.87 -11.70 -0.06
C ASP A 75 5.86 -10.71 1.09
N ALA A 76 5.65 -11.23 2.30
CA ALA A 76 5.70 -10.43 3.52
C ALA A 76 7.08 -9.80 3.74
N HIS A 77 7.10 -8.65 4.36
CA HIS A 77 8.34 -8.02 4.81
C HIS A 77 9.02 -8.83 5.93
N ASP A 78 10.34 -8.76 6.01
CA ASP A 78 11.12 -9.52 7.01
C ASP A 78 10.81 -9.11 8.46
N TYR A 79 10.32 -7.89 8.66
CA TYR A 79 10.04 -7.36 9.99
C TYR A 79 8.67 -7.78 10.56
N VAL A 80 7.83 -8.50 9.81
CA VAL A 80 6.56 -9.02 10.33
C VAL A 80 6.68 -10.51 10.65
N THR A 81 5.88 -10.97 11.61
CA THR A 81 5.81 -12.38 11.98
C THR A 81 5.38 -13.21 10.76
N PRO A 82 6.11 -14.29 10.42
CA PRO A 82 5.71 -15.17 9.34
C PRO A 82 4.30 -15.73 9.53
N ALA A 83 3.57 -15.87 8.41
CA ALA A 83 2.25 -16.48 8.44
C ALA A 83 2.35 -18.00 8.62
N PRO A 84 1.36 -18.62 9.32
CA PRO A 84 1.33 -20.09 9.50
C PRO A 84 0.82 -20.83 8.26
N GLU A 85 0.42 -20.11 7.21
CA GLU A 85 -0.14 -20.66 5.97
C GLU A 85 0.33 -19.82 4.77
N PRO A 86 0.22 -20.34 3.55
CA PRO A 86 0.51 -19.56 2.34
C PRO A 86 -0.37 -18.32 2.25
N GLU A 87 0.24 -17.20 1.88
CA GLU A 87 -0.41 -15.90 1.86
C GLU A 87 -0.06 -15.06 0.63
N LEU A 88 -0.89 -14.08 0.36
CA LEU A 88 -0.52 -12.91 -0.44
C LEU A 88 -0.35 -11.72 0.51
N TYR A 89 0.63 -10.86 0.23
CA TYR A 89 0.93 -9.72 1.09
C TYR A 89 0.85 -8.40 0.31
N VAL A 90 0.22 -7.40 0.90
CA VAL A 90 0.20 -6.04 0.37
C VAL A 90 1.46 -5.34 0.87
N GLN A 91 2.45 -5.22 0.00
CA GLN A 91 3.74 -4.59 0.33
C GLN A 91 3.64 -3.07 0.38
N ALA A 92 2.76 -2.48 -0.45
CA ALA A 92 2.51 -1.05 -0.48
C ALA A 92 1.12 -0.76 -1.04
N LEU A 93 0.53 0.33 -0.57
CA LEU A 93 -0.70 0.91 -1.10
C LEU A 93 -0.56 2.42 -1.06
N VAL A 94 -0.77 3.08 -2.17
CA VAL A 94 -0.77 4.54 -2.26
C VAL A 94 -1.86 5.02 -3.20
N ILE A 95 -2.51 6.11 -2.83
CA ILE A 95 -3.54 6.76 -3.62
C ILE A 95 -3.09 8.18 -3.92
N ASP A 96 -3.17 8.60 -5.16
CA ASP A 96 -2.95 10.00 -5.51
C ASP A 96 -4.01 10.87 -4.83
N ARG A 97 -3.60 11.88 -4.10
CA ARG A 97 -4.52 12.72 -3.33
C ARG A 97 -5.57 13.44 -4.17
N ARG A 98 -5.30 13.65 -5.45
CA ARG A 98 -6.29 14.19 -6.41
C ARG A 98 -7.50 13.28 -6.59
N HIS A 99 -7.35 11.99 -6.31
CA HIS A 99 -8.38 10.96 -6.43
C HIS A 99 -8.90 10.47 -5.07
N ALA A 100 -8.59 11.16 -3.98
CA ALA A 100 -9.10 10.83 -2.65
C ALA A 100 -10.63 10.89 -2.61
N GLY A 101 -11.24 10.00 -1.82
CA GLY A 101 -12.71 9.97 -1.68
C GLY A 101 -13.44 9.26 -2.82
N HIS A 102 -12.74 8.59 -3.71
CA HIS A 102 -13.32 7.85 -4.85
C HIS A 102 -13.14 6.34 -4.76
N ASP A 103 -12.94 5.81 -3.57
CA ASP A 103 -12.82 4.37 -3.27
C ASP A 103 -11.67 3.65 -4.00
N VAL A 104 -10.66 4.38 -4.48
CA VAL A 104 -9.53 3.81 -5.20
C VAL A 104 -8.80 2.77 -4.35
N GLY A 105 -8.52 3.09 -3.09
CA GLY A 105 -7.83 2.20 -2.17
C GLY A 105 -8.63 0.93 -1.89
N ARG A 106 -9.94 1.05 -1.64
CA ARG A 106 -10.83 -0.09 -1.45
C ARG A 106 -10.82 -1.01 -2.68
N ALA A 107 -10.95 -0.43 -3.87
CA ALA A 107 -10.93 -1.19 -5.12
C ALA A 107 -9.62 -1.96 -5.32
N LEU A 108 -8.48 -1.34 -5.00
CA LEU A 108 -7.17 -2.00 -5.06
C LEU A 108 -7.06 -3.14 -4.05
N LEU A 109 -7.56 -2.97 -2.83
CA LEU A 109 -7.56 -4.01 -1.80
C LEU A 109 -8.51 -5.15 -2.14
N ASP A 110 -9.66 -4.87 -2.73
CA ASP A 110 -10.59 -5.90 -3.22
C ASP A 110 -9.97 -6.66 -4.40
N HIS A 111 -9.25 -5.98 -5.27
CA HIS A 111 -8.48 -6.62 -6.34
C HIS A 111 -7.41 -7.56 -5.77
N ALA A 112 -6.69 -7.13 -4.73
CA ALA A 112 -5.71 -7.96 -4.05
C ALA A 112 -6.34 -9.23 -3.46
N ALA A 113 -7.51 -9.11 -2.83
CA ALA A 113 -8.26 -10.25 -2.33
C ALA A 113 -8.68 -11.21 -3.47
N GLY A 114 -9.10 -10.67 -4.61
CA GLY A 114 -9.40 -11.44 -5.82
C GLY A 114 -8.18 -12.21 -6.33
N GLN A 115 -7.03 -11.57 -6.37
CA GLN A 115 -5.75 -12.20 -6.77
C GLN A 115 -5.37 -13.35 -5.82
N ALA A 116 -5.58 -13.18 -4.51
CA ALA A 116 -5.34 -14.25 -3.55
C ALA A 116 -6.26 -15.45 -3.82
N ARG A 117 -7.56 -15.21 -4.03
CA ARG A 117 -8.52 -16.29 -4.37
C ARG A 117 -8.12 -17.04 -5.64
N GLU A 118 -7.77 -16.32 -6.71
CA GLU A 118 -7.35 -16.90 -7.97
C GLU A 118 -6.13 -17.81 -7.84
N ARG A 119 -5.25 -17.50 -6.89
CA ARG A 119 -4.05 -18.30 -6.58
C ARG A 119 -4.31 -19.43 -5.57
N GLY A 120 -5.55 -19.60 -5.11
CA GLY A 120 -5.89 -20.59 -4.08
C GLY A 120 -5.35 -20.25 -2.68
N LEU A 121 -5.06 -18.98 -2.43
CA LEU A 121 -4.55 -18.50 -1.14
C LEU A 121 -5.72 -18.07 -0.26
N ASN A 122 -5.72 -18.49 1.01
CA ASN A 122 -6.77 -18.22 1.98
C ASN A 122 -6.43 -17.06 2.93
N LEU A 123 -5.31 -16.40 2.72
CA LEU A 123 -4.83 -15.33 3.59
C LEU A 123 -4.27 -14.18 2.76
N LEU A 124 -4.78 -12.98 3.03
CA LEU A 124 -4.23 -11.71 2.58
C LEU A 124 -3.83 -10.91 3.82
N ARG A 125 -2.57 -10.47 3.89
CA ARG A 125 -2.11 -9.62 4.99
C ARG A 125 -1.56 -8.30 4.49
N VAL A 126 -1.55 -7.34 5.39
CA VAL A 126 -0.98 -6.00 5.20
C VAL A 126 -0.46 -5.50 6.55
N ASP A 127 0.52 -4.64 6.53
CA ASP A 127 0.85 -3.82 7.69
C ASP A 127 0.68 -2.34 7.35
N CYS A 128 0.46 -1.54 8.37
CA CYS A 128 0.34 -0.11 8.20
C CYS A 128 0.82 0.66 9.43
N TYR A 129 1.05 1.95 9.26
CA TYR A 129 1.36 2.87 10.34
C TYR A 129 0.21 2.92 11.36
N ALA A 130 0.54 2.76 12.63
CA ALA A 130 -0.44 2.72 13.73
C ALA A 130 -0.52 4.02 14.53
N GLY A 131 0.27 5.05 14.16
CA GLY A 131 0.21 6.38 14.75
C GLY A 131 -0.99 7.19 14.27
N ASP A 132 -1.03 8.48 14.62
CA ASP A 132 -2.08 9.43 14.24
C ASP A 132 -3.49 8.95 14.66
N ASP A 133 -3.63 8.51 15.91
CA ASP A 133 -4.88 8.00 16.49
C ASP A 133 -5.41 6.73 15.80
N GLY A 134 -4.56 5.99 15.09
CA GLY A 134 -4.94 4.75 14.43
C GLY A 134 -5.80 4.96 13.18
N ARG A 135 -5.75 6.12 12.55
CA ARG A 135 -6.60 6.45 11.38
C ARG A 135 -6.42 5.49 10.22
N LEU A 136 -5.15 5.13 9.93
CA LEU A 136 -4.87 4.22 8.82
C LEU A 136 -5.31 2.79 9.14
N VAL A 137 -5.14 2.35 10.40
CA VAL A 137 -5.65 1.06 10.87
C VAL A 137 -7.17 0.99 10.68
N ALA A 138 -7.89 2.03 11.11
CA ALA A 138 -9.34 2.11 10.94
C ALA A 138 -9.76 2.07 9.46
N TYR A 139 -8.98 2.68 8.58
CA TYR A 139 -9.21 2.62 7.14
C TYR A 139 -9.16 1.17 6.62
N TYR A 140 -8.10 0.41 6.97
CA TYR A 140 -7.98 -0.99 6.57
C TYR A 140 -9.10 -1.84 7.16
N GLU A 141 -9.50 -1.58 8.42
CA GLU A 141 -10.65 -2.26 9.02
C GLU A 141 -11.93 -2.00 8.21
N SER A 142 -12.13 -0.77 7.75
CA SER A 142 -13.27 -0.44 6.88
C SER A 142 -13.23 -1.16 5.53
N CYS A 143 -12.05 -1.62 5.11
CA CYS A 143 -11.84 -2.40 3.88
C CYS A 143 -11.86 -3.93 4.12
N GLY A 144 -12.35 -4.39 5.27
CA GLY A 144 -12.54 -5.81 5.57
C GLY A 144 -11.36 -6.50 6.23
N PHE A 145 -10.35 -5.76 6.66
CA PHE A 145 -9.22 -6.31 7.41
C PHE A 145 -9.51 -6.34 8.91
N THR A 146 -8.87 -7.28 9.59
CA THR A 146 -8.92 -7.43 11.04
C THR A 146 -7.52 -7.23 11.62
N ARG A 147 -7.40 -6.52 12.73
CA ARG A 147 -6.13 -6.37 13.45
C ARG A 147 -5.61 -7.73 13.89
N GLN A 148 -4.34 -7.98 13.65
CA GLN A 148 -3.68 -9.20 14.08
C GLN A 148 -2.71 -8.95 15.23
N ALA A 149 -1.73 -8.03 15.05
CA ALA A 149 -0.74 -7.74 16.07
C ALA A 149 -0.09 -6.37 15.86
N PRO A 150 0.13 -5.59 16.93
CA PRO A 150 1.00 -4.42 16.85
C PRO A 150 2.47 -4.86 16.81
N PHE A 151 3.31 -4.03 16.19
CA PHE A 151 4.75 -4.22 16.16
C PHE A 151 5.45 -2.85 16.04
N THR A 152 6.77 -2.83 16.13
CA THR A 152 7.57 -1.63 15.90
C THR A 152 8.74 -1.94 14.99
N VAL A 153 9.10 -0.96 14.15
CA VAL A 153 10.37 -0.95 13.42
C VAL A 153 11.13 0.28 13.92
N GLY A 154 12.12 0.06 14.81
CA GLY A 154 12.68 1.16 15.58
C GLY A 154 11.57 1.84 16.41
N GLU A 155 11.38 3.13 16.22
CA GLU A 155 10.30 3.90 16.87
C GLU A 155 9.00 3.98 16.04
N TRP A 156 9.00 3.41 14.83
CA TRP A 156 7.85 3.43 13.95
C TRP A 156 6.80 2.40 14.41
N PRO A 157 5.63 2.83 14.88
CA PRO A 157 4.58 1.91 15.32
C PRO A 157 3.82 1.36 14.12
N GLY A 158 3.66 0.05 14.08
CA GLY A 158 2.93 -0.65 13.03
C GLY A 158 1.80 -1.52 13.56
N MET A 159 0.85 -1.82 12.70
CA MET A 159 -0.20 -2.80 12.93
C MET A 159 -0.21 -3.78 11.77
N LEU A 160 -0.13 -5.06 12.09
CA LEU A 160 -0.34 -6.15 11.14
C LEU A 160 -1.82 -6.49 11.11
N LEU A 161 -2.39 -6.58 9.90
CA LEU A 161 -3.79 -6.91 9.69
C LEU A 161 -3.92 -8.05 8.68
N HIS A 162 -5.03 -8.76 8.73
CA HIS A 162 -5.33 -9.83 7.80
C HIS A 162 -6.78 -9.76 7.32
N ARG A 163 -7.01 -10.36 6.16
CA ARG A 163 -8.33 -10.54 5.56
C ARG A 163 -8.40 -11.93 4.92
N ARG A 164 -9.52 -12.62 5.11
CA ARG A 164 -9.82 -13.83 4.34
C ARG A 164 -10.42 -13.41 2.99
N PRO A 165 -9.78 -13.79 1.89
CA PRO A 165 -10.25 -13.38 0.56
C PRO A 165 -11.58 -14.00 0.16
#